data_e6da49a72042cfe8b8f31dfe07b752dd
#
_entry.id   e6da49a72042cfe8b8f31dfe07b752dd
#
_cell.length_a   1.000
_cell.length_b   1.000
_cell.length_c   1.000
_cell.angle_alpha   90.00
_cell.angle_beta   90.00
_cell.angle_gamma   90.00
#
_symmetry.space_group_name_H-M   'P 1'
#
loop_
_entity.id
_entity.type
_entity.pdbx_description
1 polymer ?
#
loop_
_entity_poly.entity_id
_entity_poly.type
_entity_poly.pdbx_seq_one_letter_code
_entity_poly.pdbx_strand_id
1 'polypeptide(L)'
;RGNIACLMQRCKWRGIEAETIEFELKDEIDFAKLDIVLLGGGSDREQMIVCQKLKEIQKDFKAYVEDNGVVIAVCGGYQLLGNYYKTEDGVMEGLELVDIYTEQEEGRLIDNIVLQSELVAMPVVGFENHGGRTYIGENQPFGKVLYGSGNDGKSGYEGVVYKNVIGTYLHGPLLPKNPQVCDWLIARALERKYGEADL
;
A
#
# COMPACT_ATOMS: atom_id res chain seq x y z
N ARG A 1 12.48 -1.27 4.60
CA ARG A 1 13.82 -0.81 4.11
C ARG A 1 14.05 -1.19 2.65
N GLY A 2 13.73 -2.44 2.21
CA GLY A 2 13.97 -2.88 0.83
C GLY A 2 13.16 -2.11 -0.22
N ASN A 3 11.91 -1.76 0.07
CA ASN A 3 11.08 -0.97 -0.84
C ASN A 3 11.65 0.44 -1.05
N ILE A 4 12.08 1.10 0.02
CA ILE A 4 12.71 2.43 -0.05
C ILE A 4 14.01 2.37 -0.84
N ALA A 5 14.87 1.40 -0.56
CA ALA A 5 16.13 1.23 -1.27
C ALA A 5 15.90 1.02 -2.79
N CYS A 6 14.90 0.26 -3.16
CA CYS A 6 14.51 0.06 -4.56
C CYS A 6 14.07 1.36 -5.23
N LEU A 7 13.16 2.11 -4.60
CA LEU A 7 12.70 3.42 -5.09
C LEU A 7 13.88 4.38 -5.29
N MET A 8 14.73 4.54 -4.29
CA MET A 8 15.87 5.44 -4.33
C MET A 8 16.86 5.06 -5.43
N GLN A 9 17.19 3.76 -5.56
CA GLN A 9 18.13 3.30 -6.58
C GLN A 9 17.59 3.45 -8.00
N ARG A 10 16.29 3.16 -8.21
CA ARG A 10 15.68 3.33 -9.53
C ARG A 10 15.52 4.79 -9.92
N CYS A 11 15.25 5.68 -9.00
CA CYS A 11 15.32 7.13 -9.23
C CYS A 11 16.74 7.55 -9.65
N LYS A 12 17.75 7.11 -8.90
CA LYS A 12 19.16 7.44 -9.19
C LYS A 12 19.58 6.99 -10.59
N TRP A 13 19.22 5.79 -11.00
CA TRP A 13 19.56 5.30 -12.36
C TRP A 13 18.91 6.11 -13.48
N ARG A 14 17.83 6.81 -13.19
CA ARG A 14 17.11 7.68 -14.14
C ARG A 14 17.49 9.16 -14.03
N GLY A 15 18.47 9.49 -13.20
CA GLY A 15 18.87 10.87 -12.96
C GLY A 15 17.83 11.70 -12.20
N ILE A 16 16.92 11.04 -11.47
CA ILE A 16 15.92 11.68 -10.64
C ILE A 16 16.50 11.85 -9.25
N GLU A 17 16.57 13.09 -8.78
CA GLU A 17 16.94 13.39 -7.39
C GLU A 17 15.77 13.05 -6.47
N ALA A 18 16.02 12.22 -5.46
CA ALA A 18 15.03 11.81 -4.49
C ALA A 18 15.64 11.77 -3.09
N GLU A 19 14.84 12.09 -2.10
CA GLU A 19 15.22 11.97 -0.70
C GLU A 19 14.15 11.19 0.07
N THR A 20 14.56 10.54 1.15
CA THR A 20 13.66 9.82 2.04
C THR A 20 13.46 10.62 3.30
N ILE A 21 12.20 10.84 3.68
CA ILE A 21 11.80 11.46 4.94
C ILE A 21 11.14 10.37 5.79
N GLU A 22 11.72 10.07 6.94
CA GLU A 22 11.13 9.16 7.91
C GLU A 22 10.35 9.97 8.95
N PHE A 23 9.08 9.62 9.18
CA PHE A 23 8.25 10.27 10.18
C PHE A 23 8.10 9.40 11.42
N GLU A 24 8.38 10.00 12.57
CA GLU A 24 8.06 9.45 13.87
C GLU A 24 6.70 9.97 14.36
N LEU A 25 6.15 9.35 15.41
CA LEU A 25 4.82 9.68 15.96
C LEU A 25 4.67 11.15 16.39
N LYS A 26 5.78 11.80 16.73
CA LYS A 26 5.80 13.21 17.17
C LYS A 26 5.96 14.22 16.04
N ASP A 27 6.26 13.76 14.83
CA ASP A 27 6.56 14.64 13.71
C ASP A 27 5.28 15.19 13.09
N GLU A 28 5.37 16.40 12.58
CA GLU A 28 4.34 16.98 11.72
C GLU A 28 4.58 16.56 10.27
N ILE A 29 3.52 16.16 9.58
CA ILE A 29 3.58 15.71 8.20
C ILE A 29 2.94 16.77 7.30
N ASP A 30 3.75 17.33 6.40
CA ASP A 30 3.30 18.23 5.35
C ASP A 30 3.21 17.46 4.02
N PHE A 31 2.00 17.06 3.66
CA PHE A 31 1.75 16.31 2.42
C PHE A 31 2.10 17.07 1.14
N ALA A 32 2.17 18.40 1.17
CA ALA A 32 2.57 19.20 0.02
C ALA A 32 4.03 18.95 -0.40
N LYS A 33 4.84 18.42 0.51
CA LYS A 33 6.25 18.08 0.27
C LYS A 33 6.47 16.62 -0.10
N LEU A 34 5.41 15.81 -0.14
CA LEU A 34 5.52 14.37 -0.38
C LEU A 34 5.08 14.00 -1.79
N ASP A 35 5.88 13.20 -2.45
CA ASP A 35 5.60 12.68 -3.78
C ASP A 35 5.13 11.22 -3.74
N ILE A 36 5.70 10.40 -2.85
CA ILE A 36 5.31 9.00 -2.60
C ILE A 36 5.27 8.76 -1.10
N VAL A 37 4.19 8.19 -0.61
CA VAL A 37 4.02 7.77 0.80
C VAL A 37 4.07 6.25 0.90
N LEU A 38 4.93 5.73 1.78
CA LEU A 38 4.97 4.31 2.13
C LEU A 38 4.35 4.11 3.52
N LEU A 39 3.35 3.22 3.57
CA LEU A 39 2.81 2.69 4.82
C LEU A 39 3.22 1.23 4.93
N GLY A 40 4.10 0.92 5.86
CA GLY A 40 4.53 -0.44 6.15
C GLY A 40 3.61 -1.13 7.16
N GLY A 41 3.81 -2.44 7.32
CA GLY A 41 3.18 -3.23 8.37
C GLY A 41 3.99 -3.18 9.67
N GLY A 42 3.34 -3.59 10.75
CA GLY A 42 3.91 -3.76 12.08
C GLY A 42 3.02 -4.70 12.90
N SER A 43 3.31 -4.86 14.18
CA SER A 43 2.41 -5.57 15.09
C SER A 43 1.09 -4.81 15.25
N ASP A 44 0.02 -5.50 15.64
CA ASP A 44 -1.30 -4.88 15.83
C ASP A 44 -1.24 -3.69 16.80
N ARG A 45 -0.38 -3.78 17.84
CA ARG A 45 -0.16 -2.69 18.77
C ARG A 45 0.51 -1.49 18.12
N GLU A 46 1.54 -1.71 17.30
CA GLU A 46 2.22 -0.65 16.56
C GLU A 46 1.28 0.00 15.54
N GLN A 47 0.48 -0.81 14.86
CA GLN A 47 -0.54 -0.30 13.92
C GLN A 47 -1.58 0.57 14.61
N MET A 48 -2.03 0.20 15.81
CA MET A 48 -2.97 1.00 16.58
C MET A 48 -2.41 2.37 16.91
N ILE A 49 -1.16 2.44 17.34
CA ILE A 49 -0.47 3.70 17.68
C ILE A 49 -0.30 4.57 16.43
N VAL A 50 0.16 3.96 15.33
CA VAL A 50 0.33 4.65 14.03
C VAL A 50 -1.02 5.15 13.51
N CYS A 51 -2.07 4.35 13.60
CA CYS A 51 -3.40 4.72 13.19
C CYS A 51 -3.94 5.93 13.95
N GLN A 52 -3.77 5.96 15.27
CA GLN A 52 -4.17 7.11 16.10
C GLN A 52 -3.48 8.39 15.65
N LYS A 53 -2.18 8.32 15.38
CA LYS A 53 -1.42 9.48 14.87
C LYS A 53 -1.89 9.91 13.48
N LEU A 54 -2.07 8.98 12.57
CA LEU A 54 -2.53 9.26 11.21
C LEU A 54 -3.97 9.78 11.18
N LYS A 55 -4.81 9.41 12.16
CA LYS A 55 -6.16 9.98 12.28
C LYS A 55 -6.16 11.48 12.57
N GLU A 56 -5.17 11.99 13.26
CA GLU A 56 -5.00 13.43 13.48
C GLU A 56 -4.82 14.22 12.17
N ILE A 57 -4.24 13.57 11.16
CA ILE A 57 -3.95 14.14 9.84
C ILE A 57 -4.78 13.50 8.73
N GLN A 58 -5.81 12.75 9.07
CA GLN A 58 -6.66 12.01 8.13
C GLN A 58 -7.21 12.90 7.02
N LYS A 59 -7.67 14.11 7.36
CA LYS A 59 -8.22 15.06 6.39
C LYS A 59 -7.19 15.45 5.33
N ASP A 60 -5.97 15.76 5.75
CA ASP A 60 -4.89 16.16 4.85
C ASP A 60 -4.39 14.97 4.03
N PHE A 61 -4.33 13.79 4.64
CA PHE A 61 -3.98 12.55 3.94
C PHE A 61 -5.03 12.20 2.88
N LYS A 62 -6.30 12.32 3.21
CA LYS A 62 -7.39 12.11 2.25
C LYS A 62 -7.33 13.09 1.09
N ALA A 63 -7.07 14.37 1.36
CA ALA A 63 -6.88 15.38 0.32
C ALA A 63 -5.69 15.03 -0.60
N TYR A 64 -4.58 14.57 -0.04
CA TYR A 64 -3.42 14.09 -0.80
C TYR A 64 -3.79 12.92 -1.73
N VAL A 65 -4.52 11.93 -1.24
CA VAL A 65 -4.97 10.78 -2.03
C VAL A 65 -5.92 11.22 -3.16
N GLU A 66 -6.89 12.09 -2.85
CA GLU A 66 -7.86 12.59 -3.83
C GLU A 66 -7.20 13.46 -4.92
N ASP A 67 -6.09 14.12 -4.59
CA ASP A 67 -5.24 14.87 -5.52
C ASP A 67 -4.19 13.99 -6.25
N ASN A 68 -4.49 12.71 -6.41
CA ASN A 68 -3.61 11.73 -7.06
C ASN A 68 -2.24 11.53 -6.38
N GLY A 69 -2.16 11.78 -5.09
CA GLY A 69 -0.98 11.44 -4.29
C GLY A 69 -0.69 9.95 -4.34
N VAL A 70 0.58 9.60 -4.50
CA VAL A 70 1.01 8.21 -4.64
C VAL A 70 1.21 7.58 -3.28
N VAL A 71 0.57 6.44 -3.04
CA VAL A 71 0.68 5.66 -1.80
C VAL A 71 0.90 4.20 -2.12
N ILE A 72 1.86 3.60 -1.44
CA ILE A 72 2.02 2.14 -1.38
C ILE A 72 1.88 1.68 0.07
N ALA A 73 0.85 0.90 0.34
CA ALA A 73 0.52 0.40 1.67
C ALA A 73 0.60 -1.13 1.70
N VAL A 74 1.43 -1.67 2.60
CA VAL A 74 1.73 -3.10 2.66
C VAL A 74 1.30 -3.68 4.00
N CYS A 75 0.62 -4.83 3.97
CA CYS A 75 0.16 -5.59 5.14
C CYS A 75 -0.70 -4.71 6.08
N GLY A 76 -0.21 -4.42 7.27
CA GLY A 76 -0.92 -3.55 8.21
C GLY A 76 -1.21 -2.16 7.66
N GLY A 77 -0.32 -1.58 6.88
CA GLY A 77 -0.57 -0.34 6.16
C GLY A 77 -1.75 -0.44 5.19
N TYR A 78 -1.88 -1.57 4.52
CA TYR A 78 -3.03 -1.87 3.66
C TYR A 78 -4.35 -1.89 4.46
N GLN A 79 -4.36 -2.56 5.60
CA GLN A 79 -5.53 -2.63 6.48
C GLN A 79 -5.94 -1.25 7.00
N LEU A 80 -4.98 -0.37 7.29
CA LEU A 80 -5.23 1.00 7.75
C LEU A 80 -5.89 1.92 6.70
N LEU A 81 -5.77 1.61 5.41
CA LEU A 81 -6.40 2.41 4.36
C LEU A 81 -7.92 2.40 4.42
N GLY A 82 -8.50 1.34 4.97
CA GLY A 82 -9.93 1.08 4.94
C GLY A 82 -10.73 1.73 6.05
N ASN A 83 -11.98 1.31 6.12
CA ASN A 83 -12.95 1.85 7.07
C ASN A 83 -12.70 1.31 8.48
N TYR A 84 -12.38 0.01 8.59
CA TYR A 84 -12.09 -0.63 9.87
C TYR A 84 -11.29 -1.94 9.69
N TYR A 85 -10.65 -2.35 10.78
CA TYR A 85 -10.10 -3.69 10.96
C TYR A 85 -10.72 -4.32 12.21
N LYS A 86 -11.47 -5.38 12.03
CA LYS A 86 -12.12 -6.12 13.11
C LYS A 86 -11.29 -7.34 13.48
N THR A 87 -10.96 -7.45 14.77
CA THR A 87 -10.26 -8.59 15.37
C THR A 87 -11.10 -9.18 16.49
N GLU A 88 -10.63 -10.27 17.12
CA GLU A 88 -11.25 -10.85 18.33
C GLU A 88 -11.28 -9.86 19.50
N ASP A 89 -10.28 -8.95 19.56
CA ASP A 89 -10.13 -7.96 20.63
C ASP A 89 -11.00 -6.70 20.41
N GLY A 90 -11.62 -6.55 19.25
CA GLY A 90 -12.50 -5.43 18.94
C GLY A 90 -12.31 -4.89 17.54
N VAL A 91 -12.83 -3.68 17.33
CA VAL A 91 -12.79 -2.98 16.04
C VAL A 91 -11.87 -1.78 16.13
N MET A 92 -10.88 -1.74 15.25
CA MET A 92 -10.01 -0.58 15.05
C MET A 92 -10.51 0.19 13.83
N GLU A 93 -10.85 1.47 14.01
CA GLU A 93 -11.20 2.33 12.89
C GLU A 93 -10.00 2.62 12.03
N GLY A 94 -10.16 2.49 10.70
CA GLY A 94 -9.13 2.83 9.72
C GLY A 94 -9.11 4.31 9.36
N LEU A 95 -8.31 4.65 8.36
CA LEU A 95 -8.14 6.03 7.87
C LEU A 95 -9.23 6.46 6.88
N GLU A 96 -10.06 5.52 6.43
CA GLU A 96 -11.14 5.76 5.46
C GLU A 96 -10.65 6.44 4.16
N LEU A 97 -9.43 6.12 3.73
CA LEU A 97 -8.87 6.64 2.48
C LEU A 97 -9.41 5.89 1.27
N VAL A 98 -9.75 4.62 1.44
CA VAL A 98 -10.32 3.74 0.42
C VAL A 98 -11.49 2.97 1.06
N ASP A 99 -12.58 2.82 0.31
CA ASP A 99 -13.80 2.12 0.78
C ASP A 99 -13.59 0.60 0.76
N ILE A 100 -12.83 0.12 1.73
CA ILE A 100 -12.54 -1.28 1.99
C ILE A 100 -12.65 -1.55 3.49
N TYR A 101 -12.74 -2.81 3.88
CA TYR A 101 -12.66 -3.19 5.29
C TYR A 101 -11.99 -4.55 5.45
N THR A 102 -11.48 -4.81 6.65
CA THR A 102 -10.77 -6.04 6.98
C THR A 102 -11.37 -6.68 8.22
N GLU A 103 -11.55 -7.98 8.20
CA GLU A 103 -11.99 -8.79 9.33
C GLU A 103 -11.03 -9.96 9.54
N GLN A 104 -10.64 -10.18 10.77
CA GLN A 104 -9.85 -11.35 11.14
C GLN A 104 -10.72 -12.60 11.05
N GLU A 105 -10.21 -13.63 10.41
CA GLU A 105 -10.81 -14.97 10.38
C GLU A 105 -9.83 -15.99 10.97
N GLU A 106 -10.35 -17.18 11.29
CA GLU A 106 -9.53 -18.27 11.79
C GLU A 106 -8.47 -18.71 10.78
N GLY A 107 -7.27 -18.94 11.27
CA GLY A 107 -6.12 -19.29 10.47
C GLY A 107 -5.45 -18.10 9.77
N ARG A 108 -4.24 -18.33 9.33
CA ARG A 108 -3.46 -17.36 8.56
C ARG A 108 -3.30 -17.83 7.13
N LEU A 109 -3.37 -16.90 6.19
CA LEU A 109 -3.02 -17.12 4.80
C LEU A 109 -1.53 -16.86 4.65
N ILE A 110 -0.76 -17.92 4.45
CA ILE A 110 0.71 -17.88 4.34
C ILE A 110 1.11 -18.67 3.11
N ASP A 111 1.60 -17.98 2.09
CA ASP A 111 2.09 -18.62 0.87
C ASP A 111 2.92 -17.65 0.02
N ASN A 112 3.60 -18.19 -0.97
CA ASN A 112 4.02 -17.38 -2.11
C ASN A 112 2.78 -16.98 -2.91
N ILE A 113 2.84 -15.84 -3.56
CA ILE A 113 1.71 -15.34 -4.33
C ILE A 113 2.17 -14.75 -5.67
N VAL A 114 1.39 -15.02 -6.70
CA VAL A 114 1.62 -14.51 -8.05
C VAL A 114 0.32 -13.87 -8.53
N LEU A 115 0.41 -12.64 -9.02
CA LEU A 115 -0.71 -11.87 -9.52
C LEU A 115 -0.53 -11.49 -10.98
N GLN A 116 -1.65 -11.38 -11.69
CA GLN A 116 -1.74 -10.61 -12.92
C GLN A 116 -2.39 -9.27 -12.60
N SER A 117 -1.61 -8.19 -12.71
CA SER A 117 -2.08 -6.82 -12.47
C SER A 117 -2.36 -6.11 -13.80
N GLU A 118 -3.38 -5.25 -13.81
CA GLU A 118 -3.66 -4.37 -14.95
C GLU A 118 -2.70 -3.16 -15.01
N LEU A 119 -1.98 -2.89 -13.91
CA LEU A 119 -1.06 -1.74 -13.84
C LEU A 119 0.26 -2.00 -14.55
N VAL A 120 0.68 -3.25 -14.69
CA VAL A 120 1.99 -3.65 -15.21
C VAL A 120 1.87 -4.88 -16.11
N ALA A 121 2.73 -4.98 -17.10
CA ALA A 121 2.67 -6.07 -18.09
C ALA A 121 3.13 -7.43 -17.56
N MET A 122 4.09 -7.43 -16.62
CA MET A 122 4.64 -8.66 -16.06
C MET A 122 3.89 -9.08 -14.81
N PRO A 123 3.78 -10.40 -14.53
CA PRO A 123 3.21 -10.88 -13.28
C PRO A 123 3.93 -10.28 -12.06
N VAL A 124 3.16 -9.98 -11.02
CA VAL A 124 3.66 -9.48 -9.74
C VAL A 124 3.82 -10.66 -8.79
N VAL A 125 4.96 -10.77 -8.16
CA VAL A 125 5.28 -11.87 -7.26
C VAL A 125 5.62 -11.38 -5.86
N GLY A 126 5.30 -12.18 -4.87
CA GLY A 126 5.61 -11.86 -3.49
C GLY A 126 5.28 -13.01 -2.55
N PHE A 127 5.24 -12.67 -1.28
CA PHE A 127 4.88 -13.56 -0.19
C PHE A 127 3.77 -12.91 0.64
N GLU A 128 2.77 -13.69 1.02
CA GLU A 128 1.68 -13.25 1.89
C GLU A 128 1.72 -13.97 3.24
N ASN A 129 1.40 -13.24 4.30
CA ASN A 129 1.25 -13.78 5.65
C ASN A 129 0.32 -12.87 6.46
N HIS A 130 -0.98 -13.19 6.48
CA HIS A 130 -1.97 -12.36 7.16
C HIS A 130 -3.14 -13.16 7.73
N GLY A 131 -3.66 -12.72 8.87
CA GLY A 131 -4.86 -13.26 9.50
C GLY A 131 -6.13 -12.51 9.08
N GLY A 132 -6.00 -11.27 8.63
CA GLY A 132 -7.11 -10.48 8.12
C GLY A 132 -7.55 -10.93 6.73
N ARG A 133 -8.87 -10.80 6.49
CA ARG A 133 -9.50 -10.92 5.17
C ARG A 133 -9.99 -9.54 4.78
N THR A 134 -9.54 -9.05 3.64
CA THR A 134 -9.88 -7.71 3.17
C THR A 134 -10.90 -7.79 2.04
N TYR A 135 -11.95 -7.00 2.17
CA TYR A 135 -13.06 -6.94 1.24
C TYR A 135 -13.04 -5.57 0.56
N ILE A 136 -12.84 -5.57 -0.74
CA ILE A 136 -12.62 -4.35 -1.53
C ILE A 136 -13.87 -3.82 -2.22
N GLY A 137 -15.01 -4.52 -2.11
CA GLY A 137 -16.24 -4.13 -2.77
C GLY A 137 -16.06 -4.03 -4.29
N GLU A 138 -16.47 -2.90 -4.85
CA GLU A 138 -16.36 -2.63 -6.28
C GLU A 138 -15.05 -1.92 -6.68
N ASN A 139 -14.12 -1.73 -5.73
CA ASN A 139 -12.82 -1.17 -6.06
C ASN A 139 -12.01 -2.11 -6.96
N GLN A 140 -11.13 -1.54 -7.75
CA GLN A 140 -10.20 -2.31 -8.58
C GLN A 140 -9.24 -3.09 -7.68
N PRO A 141 -9.05 -4.42 -7.86
CA PRO A 141 -7.99 -5.14 -7.18
C PRO A 141 -6.62 -4.74 -7.71
N PHE A 142 -5.58 -4.91 -6.91
CA PHE A 142 -4.20 -4.79 -7.40
C PHE A 142 -3.89 -5.84 -8.46
N GLY A 143 -4.38 -7.05 -8.29
CA GLY A 143 -4.29 -8.07 -9.31
C GLY A 143 -5.20 -9.26 -9.09
N LYS A 144 -5.33 -10.06 -10.16
CA LYS A 144 -5.95 -11.38 -10.13
C LYS A 144 -4.93 -12.41 -9.64
N VAL A 145 -5.31 -13.23 -8.68
CA VAL A 145 -4.45 -14.28 -8.14
C VAL A 145 -4.28 -15.39 -9.18
N LEU A 146 -3.04 -15.63 -9.58
CA LEU A 146 -2.66 -16.78 -10.41
C LEU A 146 -2.18 -17.94 -9.54
N TYR A 147 -1.55 -17.65 -8.42
CA TYR A 147 -1.11 -18.61 -7.40
C TYR A 147 -1.15 -17.90 -6.04
N GLY A 148 -1.56 -18.59 -4.98
CA GLY A 148 -1.70 -18.05 -3.63
C GLY A 148 -3.13 -17.80 -3.22
N SER A 149 -3.33 -17.12 -2.10
CA SER A 149 -4.64 -16.92 -1.49
C SER A 149 -5.28 -15.57 -1.79
N GLY A 150 -4.52 -14.47 -1.70
CA GLY A 150 -5.03 -13.13 -1.94
C GLY A 150 -5.75 -12.50 -0.74
N ASN A 151 -6.66 -11.58 -1.00
CA ASN A 151 -7.32 -10.77 0.02
C ASN A 151 -8.09 -11.59 1.06
N ASP A 152 -8.77 -12.64 0.63
CA ASP A 152 -9.68 -13.43 1.48
C ASP A 152 -9.57 -14.95 1.28
N GLY A 153 -8.70 -15.39 0.38
CA GLY A 153 -8.53 -16.79 0.04
C GLY A 153 -9.66 -17.41 -0.79
N LYS A 154 -10.63 -16.63 -1.23
CA LYS A 154 -11.84 -17.11 -1.93
C LYS A 154 -12.16 -16.35 -3.20
N SER A 155 -12.00 -15.03 -3.21
CA SER A 155 -12.40 -14.16 -4.31
C SER A 155 -11.52 -14.30 -5.57
N GLY A 156 -10.28 -14.76 -5.41
CA GLY A 156 -9.31 -14.82 -6.50
C GLY A 156 -8.63 -13.48 -6.81
N TYR A 157 -8.78 -12.49 -5.94
CA TYR A 157 -8.18 -11.17 -6.09
C TYR A 157 -7.29 -10.81 -4.90
N GLU A 158 -6.31 -9.97 -5.16
CA GLU A 158 -5.40 -9.45 -4.14
C GLU A 158 -5.25 -7.94 -4.26
N GLY A 159 -5.16 -7.30 -3.08
CA GLY A 159 -4.90 -5.87 -2.99
C GLY A 159 -6.06 -5.00 -3.45
N VAL A 160 -5.77 -3.72 -3.53
CA VAL A 160 -6.69 -2.68 -4.02
C VAL A 160 -5.90 -1.60 -4.74
N VAL A 161 -6.51 -1.03 -5.76
CA VAL A 161 -6.04 0.18 -6.42
C VAL A 161 -7.16 1.22 -6.35
N TYR A 162 -6.83 2.38 -5.81
CA TYR A 162 -7.70 3.54 -5.81
C TYR A 162 -6.88 4.77 -6.21
N LYS A 163 -7.19 5.37 -7.37
CA LYS A 163 -6.36 6.42 -7.95
C LYS A 163 -4.89 5.97 -8.01
N ASN A 164 -3.96 6.67 -7.36
CA ASN A 164 -2.54 6.32 -7.28
C ASN A 164 -2.18 5.60 -5.96
N VAL A 165 -3.17 5.03 -5.29
CA VAL A 165 -2.97 4.23 -4.08
C VAL A 165 -2.97 2.75 -4.44
N ILE A 166 -1.94 2.04 -4.00
CA ILE A 166 -1.88 0.57 -4.01
C ILE A 166 -1.86 0.09 -2.56
N GLY A 167 -2.83 -0.74 -2.20
CA GLY A 167 -2.81 -1.53 -0.97
C GLY A 167 -2.62 -3.00 -1.30
N THR A 168 -1.77 -3.69 -0.57
CA THR A 168 -1.44 -5.09 -0.86
C THR A 168 -0.93 -5.83 0.37
N TYR A 169 -1.16 -7.15 0.40
CA TYR A 169 -0.53 -8.05 1.35
C TYR A 169 0.85 -8.56 0.90
N LEU A 170 1.25 -8.28 -0.34
CA LEU A 170 2.52 -8.77 -0.87
C LEU A 170 3.70 -8.07 -0.22
N HIS A 171 4.59 -8.86 0.33
CA HIS A 171 5.87 -8.41 0.84
C HIS A 171 6.99 -9.34 0.42
N GLY A 172 8.16 -9.15 1.01
CA GLY A 172 9.29 -10.00 0.79
C GLY A 172 10.55 -9.45 0.15
N PRO A 173 10.84 -8.12 0.06
CA PRO A 173 10.06 -6.90 -0.13
C PRO A 173 9.45 -6.79 -1.54
N LEU A 174 8.31 -6.11 -1.65
CA LEU A 174 7.52 -6.03 -2.89
C LEU A 174 8.28 -5.43 -4.07
N LEU A 175 8.85 -4.24 -3.91
CA LEU A 175 9.39 -3.47 -5.03
C LEU A 175 10.67 -4.06 -5.63
N PRO A 176 11.65 -4.56 -4.85
CA PRO A 176 12.82 -5.23 -5.41
C PRO A 176 12.48 -6.49 -6.23
N LYS A 177 11.41 -7.20 -5.85
CA LYS A 177 10.92 -8.35 -6.59
C LYS A 177 10.14 -7.97 -7.85
N ASN A 178 9.60 -6.76 -7.87
CA ASN A 178 8.72 -6.26 -8.93
C ASN A 178 9.13 -4.84 -9.34
N PRO A 179 10.28 -4.69 -10.00
CA PRO A 179 10.77 -3.35 -10.37
C PRO A 179 9.81 -2.58 -11.28
N GLN A 180 8.98 -3.26 -12.06
CA GLN A 180 7.93 -2.64 -12.87
C GLN A 180 6.86 -1.93 -12.02
N VAL A 181 6.55 -2.44 -10.83
CA VAL A 181 5.65 -1.76 -9.88
C VAL A 181 6.32 -0.52 -9.30
N CYS A 182 7.61 -0.61 -8.97
CA CYS A 182 8.39 0.54 -8.54
C CYS A 182 8.39 1.65 -9.60
N ASP A 183 8.59 1.30 -10.86
CA ASP A 183 8.55 2.25 -11.98
C ASP A 183 7.17 2.87 -12.17
N TRP A 184 6.11 2.10 -11.99
CA TRP A 184 4.75 2.63 -12.01
C TRP A 184 4.54 3.71 -10.94
N LEU A 185 4.99 3.47 -9.71
CA LEU A 185 4.89 4.45 -8.62
C LEU A 185 5.67 5.74 -8.95
N ILE A 186 6.89 5.61 -9.47
CA ILE A 186 7.72 6.74 -9.85
C ILE A 186 7.05 7.54 -10.99
N ALA A 187 6.52 6.84 -12.01
CA ALA A 187 5.80 7.47 -13.11
C ALA A 187 4.60 8.27 -12.63
N ARG A 188 3.78 7.71 -11.75
CA ARG A 188 2.63 8.43 -11.18
C ARG A 188 3.04 9.67 -10.40
N ALA A 189 4.12 9.58 -9.63
CA ALA A 189 4.64 10.73 -8.88
C ALA A 189 5.13 11.85 -9.80
N LEU A 190 5.85 11.50 -10.87
CA LEU A 190 6.32 12.48 -11.88
C LEU A 190 5.15 13.13 -12.62
N GLU A 191 4.16 12.35 -13.04
CA GLU A 191 2.96 12.89 -13.70
C GLU A 191 2.21 13.88 -12.81
N ARG A 192 2.03 13.54 -11.53
CA ARG A 192 1.38 14.43 -10.58
C ARG A 192 2.16 15.73 -10.40
N LYS A 193 3.48 15.67 -10.34
CA LYS A 193 4.35 16.82 -10.05
C LYS A 193 4.62 17.69 -11.27
N TYR A 194 4.80 17.09 -12.44
CA TYR A 194 5.26 17.76 -13.66
C TYR A 194 4.28 17.67 -14.83
N GLY A 195 3.19 16.94 -14.71
CA GLY A 195 2.19 16.71 -15.76
C GLY A 195 2.54 15.60 -16.75
N GLU A 196 3.75 15.07 -16.70
CA GLU A 196 4.23 14.01 -17.59
C GLU A 196 5.25 13.12 -16.88
N ALA A 197 5.40 11.89 -17.34
CA ALA A 197 6.43 10.97 -16.90
C ALA A 197 7.15 10.40 -18.11
N ASP A 198 8.43 10.69 -18.21
CA ASP A 198 9.34 10.08 -19.17
C ASP A 198 10.33 9.21 -18.38
N LEU A 199 10.15 7.87 -18.44
CA LEU A 199 10.94 6.87 -17.71
C LEU A 199 11.72 5.95 -18.66
#